data_279a7dcb3aca1a7045e4bd63edbe5bea
#
_entry.id   279a7dcb3aca1a7045e4bd63edbe5bea
#
_cell.length_a   1.000
_cell.length_b   1.000
_cell.length_c   1.000
_cell.angle_alpha   90.00
_cell.angle_beta   90.00
_cell.angle_gamma   90.00
#
_symmetry.space_group_name_H-M   'P 1'
#
loop_
_entity.id
_entity.type
_entity.pdbx_description
1 polymer ?
#
loop_
_entity_poly.entity_id
_entity_poly.type
_entity_poly.pdbx_seq_one_letter_code
_entity_poly.pdbx_strand_id
1 'polypeptide(L)'
;MRINTLHKLSVALLTSALLPLSAYAESQKNDTTPEFLADFVNNSQLDFSLRNVFKNLNTSDYGERSVQTAWGQGFTLDYRSGYLADMIGVDASYYSVLKLANSDEFYGRSVLYNDNGEAKGFNKMGQIYGKFRLGDDDTYFHLYSGWKELRKWGALNISTRAIPSSYLGWSAEAGTGPLRLRGAYVTRYTDRDSPEKVHFRSADRKRQISNISTADVKYQLQDYSALYFWGESHDYMRRQGLELEWKPSTMAGNKLRVTSLFYLNQGLDNWTEMSTSHKTFNKNAYHYALMAQWQADRWKHKVGASYTVAKLDDGLGRFEWHLAKNSRGTFNSMADSWGNDYVGHKEKMIAWTPGYAVTPEIEVGAVTNYGWGMKYKGVSIDRGETLLYTRWAPVDGKLKNLSVQLSGGPSWNFQSKRNKPILNESQDKALLAQNHSIELQIDYKFKIF
;
A
#
# COMPACT_ATOMS: atom_id res chain seq x y z
N MET A 1 -16.42 32.96 -2.70
CA MET A 1 -16.09 31.55 -3.04
C MET A 1 -16.68 31.24 -4.42
N ARG A 2 -15.92 31.44 -5.50
CA ARG A 2 -16.36 31.13 -6.87
C ARG A 2 -15.91 29.70 -7.21
N ILE A 3 -16.84 28.76 -7.18
CA ILE A 3 -16.60 27.39 -7.64
C ILE A 3 -16.60 27.43 -9.17
N ASN A 4 -15.45 27.14 -9.76
CA ASN A 4 -15.24 27.16 -11.20
C ASN A 4 -16.23 26.20 -11.91
N THR A 5 -17.08 26.77 -12.74
CA THR A 5 -18.14 26.09 -13.50
C THR A 5 -17.62 25.04 -14.46
N LEU A 6 -16.34 25.09 -14.84
CA LEU A 6 -15.67 24.10 -15.71
C LEU A 6 -15.52 22.71 -15.08
N HIS A 7 -15.39 22.61 -13.74
CA HIS A 7 -15.30 21.29 -13.07
C HIS A 7 -16.65 20.58 -12.96
N LYS A 8 -17.75 21.32 -12.92
CA LYS A 8 -19.11 20.74 -12.93
C LYS A 8 -19.48 20.13 -14.28
N LEU A 9 -18.99 20.69 -15.38
CA LEU A 9 -19.18 20.14 -16.73
C LEU A 9 -18.39 18.83 -16.94
N SER A 10 -17.20 18.68 -16.37
CA SER A 10 -16.38 17.47 -16.55
C SER A 10 -16.98 16.24 -15.85
N VAL A 11 -17.62 16.42 -14.70
CA VAL A 11 -18.26 15.29 -13.98
C VAL A 11 -19.60 14.92 -14.68
N ALA A 12 -20.36 15.90 -15.15
CA ALA A 12 -21.59 15.65 -15.87
C ALA A 12 -21.35 15.02 -17.26
N LEU A 13 -20.26 15.35 -17.94
CA LEU A 13 -19.86 14.75 -19.22
C LEU A 13 -19.36 13.31 -19.06
N LEU A 14 -18.68 12.97 -17.96
CA LEU A 14 -18.26 11.58 -17.68
C LEU A 14 -19.47 10.68 -17.34
N THR A 15 -20.44 11.18 -16.58
CA THR A 15 -21.65 10.40 -16.26
C THR A 15 -22.60 10.26 -17.45
N SER A 16 -22.70 11.26 -18.32
CA SER A 16 -23.53 11.19 -19.52
C SER A 16 -22.90 10.40 -20.67
N ALA A 17 -21.56 10.28 -20.72
CA ALA A 17 -20.86 9.46 -21.70
C ALA A 17 -20.84 7.95 -21.36
N LEU A 18 -21.02 7.60 -20.08
CA LEU A 18 -21.00 6.20 -19.62
C LEU A 18 -22.35 5.49 -19.77
N LEU A 19 -23.48 6.22 -19.77
CA LEU A 19 -24.81 5.65 -19.94
C LEU A 19 -25.07 5.05 -21.36
N PRO A 20 -24.58 5.63 -22.48
CA PRO A 20 -24.74 4.99 -23.77
C PRO A 20 -23.78 3.82 -24.02
N LEU A 21 -22.66 3.70 -23.30
CA LEU A 21 -21.72 2.58 -23.46
C LEU A 21 -22.28 1.24 -22.95
N SER A 22 -23.06 1.24 -21.88
CA SER A 22 -23.73 0.03 -21.37
C SER A 22 -24.85 -0.46 -22.34
N ALA A 23 -25.61 0.48 -22.90
CA ALA A 23 -26.63 0.16 -23.91
C ALA A 23 -26.02 -0.30 -25.24
N TYR A 24 -24.81 0.21 -25.58
CA TYR A 24 -24.10 -0.20 -26.81
C TYR A 24 -23.46 -1.59 -26.67
N ALA A 25 -22.97 -1.93 -25.47
CA ALA A 25 -22.39 -3.24 -25.16
C ALA A 25 -23.44 -4.38 -25.17
N GLU A 26 -24.68 -4.10 -24.74
CA GLU A 26 -25.77 -5.05 -24.76
C GLU A 26 -26.36 -5.27 -26.20
N SER A 27 -26.28 -4.26 -27.06
CA SER A 27 -26.83 -4.32 -28.43
C SER A 27 -25.92 -4.99 -29.47
N GLN A 28 -24.65 -5.23 -29.15
CA GLN A 28 -23.63 -5.80 -30.05
C GLN A 28 -23.31 -7.28 -29.78
N LYS A 29 -24.25 -8.09 -29.28
CA LYS A 29 -24.17 -9.54 -29.44
C LYS A 29 -24.51 -9.90 -30.89
N ASN A 30 -23.68 -9.47 -31.83
CA ASN A 30 -23.81 -9.90 -33.21
C ASN A 30 -23.05 -11.21 -33.42
N ASP A 31 -23.73 -12.20 -33.97
CA ASP A 31 -23.26 -13.53 -34.41
C ASP A 31 -22.12 -13.52 -35.46
N THR A 32 -21.51 -12.34 -35.71
CA THR A 32 -20.48 -12.14 -36.75
C THR A 32 -19.06 -11.96 -36.20
N THR A 33 -18.86 -12.02 -34.88
CA THR A 33 -17.51 -11.93 -34.31
C THR A 33 -16.73 -13.20 -34.67
N PRO A 34 -15.58 -13.11 -35.38
CA PRO A 34 -14.74 -14.27 -35.65
C PRO A 34 -14.42 -15.04 -34.37
N GLU A 35 -14.48 -16.38 -34.44
CA GLU A 35 -14.27 -17.21 -33.23
C GLU A 35 -13.01 -16.88 -32.43
N PHE A 36 -11.91 -16.55 -33.10
CA PHE A 36 -10.66 -16.17 -32.46
C PHE A 36 -10.69 -14.83 -31.70
N LEU A 37 -11.69 -13.96 -31.99
CA LEU A 37 -11.94 -12.70 -31.30
C LEU A 37 -13.04 -12.81 -30.24
N ALA A 38 -13.83 -13.90 -30.29
CA ALA A 38 -15.04 -14.04 -29.46
C ALA A 38 -14.68 -13.95 -27.94
N ASP A 39 -13.66 -14.67 -27.49
CA ASP A 39 -13.24 -14.64 -26.11
C ASP A 39 -12.70 -13.25 -25.72
N PHE A 40 -11.90 -12.61 -26.58
CA PHE A 40 -11.34 -11.29 -26.35
C PHE A 40 -12.42 -10.23 -26.10
N VAL A 41 -13.51 -10.26 -26.87
CA VAL A 41 -14.61 -9.29 -26.75
C VAL A 41 -15.59 -9.67 -25.64
N ASN A 42 -16.07 -10.92 -25.65
CA ASN A 42 -17.17 -11.38 -24.78
C ASN A 42 -16.76 -11.48 -23.31
N ASN A 43 -15.49 -11.75 -23.02
CA ASN A 43 -14.94 -11.82 -21.66
C ASN A 43 -14.24 -10.52 -21.25
N SER A 44 -14.39 -9.45 -22.02
CA SER A 44 -13.96 -8.12 -21.59
C SER A 44 -14.81 -7.61 -20.43
N GLN A 45 -14.18 -6.87 -19.53
CA GLN A 45 -14.81 -6.30 -18.35
C GLN A 45 -14.38 -4.84 -18.17
N LEU A 46 -15.30 -4.02 -17.74
CA LEU A 46 -15.06 -2.64 -17.39
C LEU A 46 -15.61 -2.37 -15.98
N ASP A 47 -14.70 -2.14 -15.06
CA ASP A 47 -15.03 -1.81 -13.67
C ASP A 47 -14.78 -0.32 -13.39
N PHE A 48 -15.65 0.27 -12.57
CA PHE A 48 -15.46 1.63 -12.07
C PHE A 48 -15.38 1.62 -10.54
N SER A 49 -14.42 2.36 -9.99
CA SER A 49 -14.24 2.48 -8.55
C SER A 49 -14.15 3.94 -8.15
N LEU A 50 -14.80 4.27 -7.04
CA LEU A 50 -14.73 5.54 -6.34
C LEU A 50 -14.01 5.33 -5.02
N ARG A 51 -13.07 6.21 -4.69
CA ARG A 51 -12.44 6.26 -3.37
C ARG A 51 -12.32 7.69 -2.90
N ASN A 52 -13.11 8.06 -1.88
CA ASN A 52 -12.98 9.32 -1.19
C ASN A 52 -12.03 9.15 0.00
N VAL A 53 -11.06 10.03 0.14
CA VAL A 53 -10.09 9.99 1.25
C VAL A 53 -9.95 11.38 1.84
N PHE A 54 -10.36 11.53 3.09
CA PHE A 54 -10.08 12.70 3.92
C PHE A 54 -9.06 12.32 5.00
N LYS A 55 -7.99 13.10 5.12
CA LYS A 55 -6.97 12.93 6.16
C LYS A 55 -6.70 14.25 6.83
N ASN A 56 -6.76 14.25 8.16
CA ASN A 56 -6.36 15.37 8.99
C ASN A 56 -5.35 14.89 10.03
N LEU A 57 -4.25 15.59 10.17
CA LEU A 57 -3.26 15.39 11.21
C LEU A 57 -3.01 16.72 11.89
N ASN A 58 -3.27 16.81 13.19
CA ASN A 58 -2.81 17.89 14.04
C ASN A 58 -1.56 17.39 14.77
N THR A 59 -0.43 18.00 14.55
CA THR A 59 0.87 17.57 15.08
C THR A 59 1.60 18.70 15.78
N SER A 60 2.37 18.38 16.80
CA SER A 60 3.31 19.30 17.48
C SER A 60 4.78 18.95 17.19
N ASP A 61 5.06 18.42 15.99
CA ASP A 61 6.41 18.12 15.57
C ASP A 61 7.27 19.41 15.48
N TYR A 62 8.54 19.31 15.86
CA TYR A 62 9.48 20.46 15.93
C TYR A 62 9.06 21.63 16.84
N GLY A 63 8.20 21.38 17.83
CA GLY A 63 7.75 22.39 18.78
C GLY A 63 6.68 23.34 18.29
N GLU A 64 6.33 23.28 17.00
CA GLU A 64 5.25 24.06 16.39
C GLU A 64 4.02 23.18 16.15
N ARG A 65 2.84 23.75 16.35
CA ARG A 65 1.59 23.10 16.02
C ARG A 65 1.26 23.33 14.56
N SER A 66 1.04 22.25 13.80
CA SER A 66 0.57 22.32 12.44
C SER A 66 -0.67 21.44 12.23
N VAL A 67 -1.57 21.92 11.37
CA VAL A 67 -2.75 21.16 10.93
C VAL A 67 -2.56 20.80 9.47
N GLN A 68 -2.41 19.52 9.22
CA GLN A 68 -2.17 18.98 7.88
C GLN A 68 -3.43 18.28 7.39
N THR A 69 -4.10 18.89 6.44
CA THR A 69 -5.35 18.36 5.86
C THR A 69 -5.18 18.09 4.38
N ALA A 70 -5.70 16.95 3.92
CA ALA A 70 -5.89 16.65 2.52
C ALA A 70 -7.20 15.89 2.32
N TRP A 71 -7.98 16.29 1.33
CA TRP A 71 -9.22 15.65 0.94
C TRP A 71 -9.25 15.47 -0.58
N GLY A 72 -9.29 14.23 -1.02
CA GLY A 72 -9.27 13.87 -2.42
C GLY A 72 -10.35 12.85 -2.77
N GLN A 73 -10.92 12.99 -3.97
CA GLN A 73 -11.82 12.02 -4.58
C GLN A 73 -11.09 11.30 -5.70
N GLY A 74 -10.77 10.02 -5.49
CA GLY A 74 -10.20 9.14 -6.51
C GLY A 74 -11.28 8.49 -7.36
N PHE A 75 -10.96 8.33 -8.65
CA PHE A 75 -11.73 7.58 -9.65
C PHE A 75 -10.78 6.62 -10.33
N THR A 76 -11.24 5.40 -10.53
CA THR A 76 -10.51 4.38 -11.28
C THR A 76 -11.45 3.75 -12.29
N LEU A 77 -11.04 3.71 -13.54
CA LEU A 77 -11.69 2.99 -14.62
C LEU A 77 -10.75 1.86 -15.04
N ASP A 78 -11.14 0.61 -14.80
CA ASP A 78 -10.34 -0.59 -15.06
C ASP A 78 -10.96 -1.39 -16.21
N TYR A 79 -10.28 -1.41 -17.35
CA TYR A 79 -10.60 -2.28 -18.47
C TYR A 79 -9.71 -3.51 -18.46
N ARG A 80 -10.33 -4.68 -18.61
CA ARG A 80 -9.66 -5.97 -18.77
C ARG A 80 -10.23 -6.66 -19.99
N SER A 81 -9.40 -6.91 -21.01
CA SER A 81 -9.82 -7.70 -22.15
C SER A 81 -9.97 -9.18 -21.77
N GLY A 82 -10.76 -9.94 -22.52
CA GLY A 82 -10.58 -11.38 -22.63
C GLY A 82 -9.23 -11.71 -23.32
N TYR A 83 -9.13 -12.92 -23.90
CA TYR A 83 -7.91 -13.38 -24.54
C TYR A 83 -8.13 -13.66 -26.01
N LEU A 84 -7.25 -13.16 -26.87
CA LEU A 84 -7.17 -13.52 -28.26
C LEU A 84 -6.51 -14.90 -28.38
N ALA A 85 -7.14 -15.80 -29.11
CA ALA A 85 -6.68 -17.20 -29.24
C ALA A 85 -6.38 -17.86 -27.89
N ASP A 86 -7.13 -17.49 -26.85
CA ASP A 86 -6.98 -17.96 -25.45
C ASP A 86 -5.63 -17.64 -24.78
N MET A 87 -4.76 -16.85 -25.42
CA MET A 87 -3.41 -16.60 -24.98
C MET A 87 -3.06 -15.13 -24.73
N ILE A 88 -3.51 -14.19 -25.56
CA ILE A 88 -3.03 -12.81 -25.54
C ILE A 88 -4.15 -11.84 -25.21
N GLY A 89 -3.91 -10.91 -24.31
CA GLY A 89 -4.86 -9.87 -23.94
C GLY A 89 -4.17 -8.55 -23.55
N VAL A 90 -4.99 -7.55 -23.23
CA VAL A 90 -4.51 -6.24 -22.78
C VAL A 90 -5.39 -5.73 -21.64
N ASP A 91 -4.79 -5.16 -20.63
CA ASP A 91 -5.49 -4.48 -19.54
C ASP A 91 -5.05 -3.03 -19.47
N ALA A 92 -5.97 -2.13 -19.14
CA ALA A 92 -5.71 -0.70 -19.00
C ALA A 92 -6.52 -0.10 -17.85
N SER A 93 -5.89 0.80 -17.06
CA SER A 93 -6.58 1.50 -15.97
C SER A 93 -6.27 2.99 -16.03
N TYR A 94 -7.32 3.80 -16.06
CA TYR A 94 -7.23 5.25 -15.95
C TYR A 94 -7.57 5.68 -14.53
N TYR A 95 -6.71 6.53 -13.96
CA TYR A 95 -6.85 7.06 -12.60
C TYR A 95 -6.98 8.57 -12.63
N SER A 96 -7.87 9.09 -11.78
CA SER A 96 -8.05 10.52 -11.58
C SER A 96 -8.23 10.80 -10.10
N VAL A 97 -7.65 11.89 -9.61
CA VAL A 97 -7.85 12.41 -8.26
C VAL A 97 -8.30 13.86 -8.36
N LEU A 98 -9.49 14.15 -7.85
CA LEU A 98 -9.97 15.51 -7.68
C LEU A 98 -9.59 16.00 -6.29
N LYS A 99 -8.97 17.17 -6.20
CA LYS A 99 -8.76 17.88 -4.94
C LYS A 99 -10.09 18.46 -4.47
N LEU A 100 -10.52 18.10 -3.26
CA LEU A 100 -11.69 18.66 -2.60
C LEU A 100 -11.29 19.77 -1.62
N ALA A 101 -10.28 19.51 -0.78
CA ALA A 101 -9.71 20.50 0.15
C ALA A 101 -8.28 20.14 0.56
N ASN A 102 -7.55 21.12 1.07
CA ASN A 102 -6.27 20.96 1.78
C ASN A 102 -6.06 22.14 2.76
N SER A 103 -5.14 21.99 3.72
CA SER A 103 -4.64 23.10 4.56
C SER A 103 -3.84 24.11 3.75
N ASP A 104 -3.63 25.32 4.30
CA ASP A 104 -3.06 26.48 3.59
C ASP A 104 -1.68 26.20 3.00
N GLU A 105 -0.77 25.59 3.77
CA GLU A 105 0.49 25.07 3.24
C GLU A 105 0.29 23.73 2.51
N PHE A 106 1.29 23.30 1.73
CA PHE A 106 1.21 22.00 1.09
C PHE A 106 1.30 20.87 2.12
N TYR A 107 0.15 20.24 2.38
CA TYR A 107 0.08 18.98 3.10
C TYR A 107 -0.80 17.99 2.33
N GLY A 108 -0.30 17.50 1.19
CA GLY A 108 -1.02 16.53 0.35
C GLY A 108 -1.30 15.19 1.02
N ARG A 109 -0.65 14.88 2.14
CA ARG A 109 -0.83 13.66 2.96
C ARG A 109 -0.80 12.37 2.13
N SER A 110 -0.04 12.38 1.03
CA SER A 110 0.00 11.30 0.03
C SER A 110 -1.37 11.00 -0.63
N VAL A 111 -2.28 11.96 -0.65
CA VAL A 111 -3.59 11.91 -1.33
C VAL A 111 -3.59 12.80 -2.57
N LEU A 112 -3.00 14.00 -2.44
CA LEU A 112 -2.95 15.03 -3.48
C LEU A 112 -1.53 15.18 -4.03
N TYR A 113 -1.43 15.61 -5.28
CA TYR A 113 -0.16 15.85 -5.94
C TYR A 113 0.50 17.13 -5.45
N ASN A 114 1.83 17.07 -5.24
CA ASN A 114 2.65 18.25 -4.97
C ASN A 114 3.13 18.85 -6.29
N ASP A 115 2.53 19.95 -6.68
CA ASP A 115 2.98 20.75 -7.80
C ASP A 115 3.67 22.02 -7.29
N ASN A 116 4.99 21.95 -7.12
CA ASN A 116 5.83 23.08 -6.65
C ASN A 116 5.37 23.68 -5.30
N GLY A 117 4.99 22.82 -4.35
CA GLY A 117 4.53 23.24 -3.01
C GLY A 117 3.02 23.47 -2.91
N GLU A 118 2.28 23.32 -4.00
CA GLU A 118 0.82 23.44 -4.03
C GLU A 118 0.16 22.06 -4.15
N ALA A 119 -0.89 21.83 -3.34
CA ALA A 119 -1.67 20.60 -3.42
C ALA A 119 -2.65 20.65 -4.60
N LYS A 120 -2.55 19.73 -5.55
CA LYS A 120 -3.41 19.66 -6.75
C LYS A 120 -4.06 18.29 -6.91
N GLY A 121 -5.20 18.28 -7.61
CA GLY A 121 -5.73 17.08 -8.25
C GLY A 121 -4.88 16.71 -9.46
N PHE A 122 -4.97 15.46 -9.92
CA PHE A 122 -4.22 14.97 -11.07
C PHE A 122 -4.91 13.76 -11.70
N ASN A 123 -4.45 13.38 -12.90
CA ASN A 123 -4.89 12.16 -13.55
C ASN A 123 -3.71 11.49 -14.27
N LYS A 124 -3.84 10.19 -14.53
CA LYS A 124 -2.83 9.40 -15.24
C LYS A 124 -3.40 8.11 -15.80
N MET A 125 -2.76 7.59 -16.86
CA MET A 125 -2.85 6.18 -17.20
C MET A 125 -2.04 5.41 -16.14
N GLY A 126 -2.74 4.74 -15.23
CA GLY A 126 -2.15 4.03 -14.10
C GLY A 126 -1.64 2.66 -14.46
N GLN A 127 -2.38 1.93 -15.30
CA GLN A 127 -1.96 0.66 -15.87
C GLN A 127 -2.20 0.67 -17.37
N ILE A 128 -1.29 0.04 -18.10
CA ILE A 128 -1.46 -0.39 -19.48
C ILE A 128 -0.40 -1.47 -19.75
N TYR A 129 -0.82 -2.69 -19.95
CA TYR A 129 0.08 -3.81 -20.18
C TYR A 129 -0.56 -4.89 -21.05
N GLY A 130 0.29 -5.51 -21.86
CA GLY A 130 -0.02 -6.77 -22.52
C GLY A 130 0.06 -7.92 -21.53
N LYS A 131 -0.81 -8.89 -21.67
CA LYS A 131 -0.84 -10.13 -20.91
C LYS A 131 -0.81 -11.34 -21.83
N PHE A 132 -0.10 -12.38 -21.39
CA PHE A 132 0.01 -13.64 -22.07
C PHE A 132 -0.21 -14.77 -21.07
N ARG A 133 -0.94 -15.82 -21.44
CA ARG A 133 -1.15 -17.01 -20.62
C ARG A 133 -0.92 -18.30 -21.41
N LEU A 134 -0.48 -19.32 -20.71
CA LEU A 134 -0.41 -20.72 -21.15
C LEU A 134 -0.85 -21.64 -20.01
N GLY A 135 -1.39 -22.79 -20.36
CA GLY A 135 -1.81 -23.81 -19.40
C GLY A 135 -3.25 -23.63 -18.94
N ASP A 136 -3.58 -24.22 -17.81
CA ASP A 136 -4.89 -24.27 -17.19
C ASP A 136 -4.86 -23.77 -15.74
N ASP A 137 -5.91 -24.03 -14.94
CA ASP A 137 -5.98 -23.58 -13.55
C ASP A 137 -5.00 -24.31 -12.62
N ASP A 138 -4.60 -25.54 -12.96
CA ASP A 138 -3.68 -26.35 -12.15
C ASP A 138 -2.21 -26.09 -12.49
N THR A 139 -1.92 -25.94 -13.80
CA THR A 139 -0.55 -25.69 -14.28
C THR A 139 -0.56 -24.57 -15.31
N TYR A 140 -0.04 -23.42 -14.91
CA TYR A 140 -0.12 -22.21 -15.71
C TYR A 140 1.18 -21.42 -15.76
N PHE A 141 1.29 -20.62 -16.81
CA PHE A 141 2.30 -19.57 -16.96
C PHE A 141 1.65 -18.29 -17.45
N HIS A 142 1.86 -17.19 -16.74
CA HIS A 142 1.40 -15.85 -17.13
C HIS A 142 2.60 -14.91 -17.27
N LEU A 143 2.59 -14.08 -18.33
CA LEU A 143 3.57 -13.04 -18.57
C LEU A 143 2.87 -11.71 -18.79
N TYR A 144 3.43 -10.64 -18.23
CA TYR A 144 2.91 -9.30 -18.33
C TYR A 144 4.01 -8.33 -18.73
N SER A 145 3.70 -7.37 -19.61
CA SER A 145 4.64 -6.35 -20.06
C SER A 145 3.96 -5.00 -20.14
N GLY A 146 4.50 -3.99 -19.46
CA GLY A 146 3.98 -2.63 -19.43
C GLY A 146 3.86 -2.04 -18.03
N TRP A 147 2.99 -1.04 -17.89
CA TRP A 147 2.65 -0.44 -16.58
C TRP A 147 1.62 -1.29 -15.86
N LYS A 148 2.01 -1.85 -14.70
CA LYS A 148 1.18 -2.78 -13.92
C LYS A 148 1.31 -2.54 -12.42
N GLU A 149 0.22 -2.74 -11.68
CA GLU A 149 0.24 -2.85 -10.22
C GLU A 149 0.87 -4.19 -9.81
N LEU A 150 1.96 -4.12 -9.07
CA LEU A 150 2.63 -5.31 -8.51
C LEU A 150 2.31 -5.42 -7.01
N ARG A 151 1.16 -6.00 -6.68
CA ARG A 151 0.68 -6.16 -5.30
C ARG A 151 1.36 -7.35 -4.64
N LYS A 152 2.20 -7.10 -3.60
CA LYS A 152 2.98 -8.15 -2.91
C LYS A 152 3.66 -9.09 -3.90
N TRP A 153 4.41 -8.54 -4.84
CA TRP A 153 5.11 -9.27 -5.87
C TRP A 153 6.59 -9.38 -5.50
N GLY A 154 6.95 -10.47 -4.82
CA GLY A 154 8.26 -10.60 -4.22
C GLY A 154 8.53 -9.48 -3.21
N ALA A 155 9.68 -8.84 -3.35
CA ALA A 155 10.06 -7.69 -2.51
C ALA A 155 9.33 -6.39 -2.87
N LEU A 156 8.60 -6.33 -4.00
CA LEU A 156 7.84 -5.17 -4.42
C LEU A 156 6.38 -5.21 -3.94
N ASN A 157 5.83 -4.04 -3.68
CA ASN A 157 4.43 -3.83 -3.41
C ASN A 157 3.97 -2.51 -4.01
N ILE A 158 2.66 -2.30 -4.10
CA ILE A 158 2.09 -1.00 -4.40
C ILE A 158 1.74 -0.25 -3.11
N SER A 159 1.50 1.02 -3.26
CA SER A 159 0.82 1.82 -2.25
C SER A 159 -0.49 2.39 -2.81
N THR A 160 -1.48 2.58 -1.94
CA THR A 160 -2.79 3.11 -2.32
C THR A 160 -3.20 4.19 -1.32
N ARG A 161 -3.78 5.26 -1.84
CA ARG A 161 -4.58 6.24 -1.10
C ARG A 161 -5.86 6.49 -1.91
N ALA A 162 -6.02 7.65 -2.54
CA ALA A 162 -7.15 7.86 -3.45
C ALA A 162 -7.08 6.96 -4.70
N ILE A 163 -5.86 6.71 -5.21
CA ILE A 163 -5.56 5.78 -6.31
C ILE A 163 -4.30 4.97 -6.00
N PRO A 164 -4.03 3.86 -6.70
CA PRO A 164 -2.82 3.06 -6.50
C PRO A 164 -1.60 3.59 -7.26
N SER A 165 -0.43 3.09 -6.86
CA SER A 165 0.84 3.21 -7.58
C SER A 165 1.04 2.03 -8.55
N SER A 166 1.94 2.17 -9.53
CA SER A 166 2.30 1.10 -10.47
C SER A 166 3.74 1.16 -10.93
N TYR A 167 4.19 0.10 -11.61
CA TYR A 167 5.55 -0.10 -12.09
C TYR A 167 5.57 -0.36 -13.59
N LEU A 168 6.61 0.10 -14.29
CA LEU A 168 6.88 -0.23 -15.68
C LEU A 168 7.91 -1.36 -15.74
N GLY A 169 7.58 -2.44 -16.46
CA GLY A 169 8.52 -3.53 -16.68
C GLY A 169 7.86 -4.82 -17.13
N TRP A 170 8.52 -5.91 -16.81
CA TRP A 170 8.07 -7.28 -17.06
C TRP A 170 7.76 -7.96 -15.75
N SER A 171 6.72 -8.77 -15.72
CA SER A 171 6.45 -9.66 -14.59
C SER A 171 5.86 -10.97 -15.08
N ALA A 172 6.22 -12.08 -14.41
CA ALA A 172 5.74 -13.40 -14.76
C ALA A 172 5.31 -14.16 -13.51
N GLU A 173 4.32 -15.01 -13.67
CA GLU A 173 3.84 -15.94 -12.65
C GLU A 173 3.68 -17.33 -13.26
N ALA A 174 4.12 -18.34 -12.54
CA ALA A 174 3.90 -19.75 -12.89
C ALA A 174 3.42 -20.51 -11.66
N GLY A 175 2.53 -21.46 -11.85
CA GLY A 175 2.02 -22.30 -10.77
C GLY A 175 1.81 -23.74 -11.21
N THR A 176 1.93 -24.67 -10.25
CA THR A 176 1.51 -26.06 -10.42
C THR A 176 1.19 -26.65 -9.04
N GLY A 177 -0.03 -27.17 -8.87
CA GLY A 177 -0.52 -27.67 -7.58
C GLY A 177 -0.32 -26.64 -6.45
N PRO A 178 0.41 -27.01 -5.36
CA PRO A 178 0.63 -26.12 -4.22
C PRO A 178 1.73 -25.07 -4.45
N LEU A 179 2.47 -25.14 -5.53
CA LEU A 179 3.64 -24.28 -5.81
C LEU A 179 3.27 -23.12 -6.73
N ARG A 180 3.69 -21.90 -6.34
CA ARG A 180 3.63 -20.69 -7.17
C ARG A 180 4.98 -19.99 -7.17
N LEU A 181 5.45 -19.63 -8.35
CA LEU A 181 6.66 -18.84 -8.59
C LEU A 181 6.28 -17.52 -9.25
N ARG A 182 6.90 -16.41 -8.84
CA ARG A 182 6.74 -15.12 -9.50
C ARG A 182 8.08 -14.42 -9.64
N GLY A 183 8.20 -13.63 -10.70
CA GLY A 183 9.34 -12.76 -10.92
C GLY A 183 8.93 -11.44 -11.55
N ALA A 184 9.71 -10.38 -11.31
CA ALA A 184 9.54 -9.11 -11.99
C ALA A 184 10.86 -8.38 -12.16
N TYR A 185 10.96 -7.63 -13.26
CA TYR A 185 12.03 -6.70 -13.59
C TYR A 185 11.39 -5.36 -13.96
N VAL A 186 11.61 -4.32 -13.18
CA VAL A 186 10.97 -3.02 -13.35
C VAL A 186 11.99 -1.89 -13.41
N THR A 187 11.70 -0.86 -14.22
CA THR A 187 12.63 0.25 -14.50
C THR A 187 12.10 1.62 -14.11
N ARG A 188 10.79 1.75 -13.88
CA ARG A 188 10.14 3.02 -13.52
C ARG A 188 8.97 2.78 -12.55
N TYR A 189 8.58 3.86 -11.90
CA TYR A 189 7.50 3.90 -10.93
C TYR A 189 6.64 5.14 -11.12
N THR A 190 5.35 5.02 -10.86
CA THR A 190 4.44 6.16 -10.64
C THR A 190 3.79 6.02 -9.27
N ASP A 191 3.91 7.06 -8.43
CA ASP A 191 3.36 6.98 -7.07
C ASP A 191 1.84 7.22 -7.06
N ARG A 192 1.19 6.87 -5.96
CA ARG A 192 -0.24 7.03 -5.68
C ARG A 192 -0.71 8.48 -5.61
N ASP A 193 0.21 9.42 -5.38
CA ASP A 193 -0.04 10.86 -5.20
C ASP A 193 0.67 11.71 -6.26
N SER A 194 1.05 11.09 -7.38
CA SER A 194 1.74 11.79 -8.47
C SER A 194 1.29 11.26 -9.84
N PRO A 195 1.16 12.13 -10.87
CA PRO A 195 1.00 11.72 -12.26
C PRO A 195 2.33 11.31 -12.90
N GLU A 196 3.45 11.63 -12.27
CA GLU A 196 4.78 11.47 -12.84
C GLU A 196 5.19 10.00 -12.95
N LYS A 197 5.87 9.66 -14.04
CA LYS A 197 6.46 8.36 -14.35
C LYS A 197 7.97 8.48 -14.30
N VAL A 198 8.57 8.07 -13.18
CA VAL A 198 9.96 8.40 -12.84
C VAL A 198 10.85 7.16 -12.72
N HIS A 199 12.15 7.34 -12.95
CA HIS A 199 13.15 6.33 -12.63
C HIS A 199 13.35 6.21 -11.12
N PHE A 200 13.82 5.06 -10.66
CA PHE A 200 14.20 4.88 -9.27
C PHE A 200 15.40 5.74 -8.89
N ARG A 201 15.44 6.17 -7.63
CA ARG A 201 16.51 7.01 -7.09
C ARG A 201 16.94 6.55 -5.70
N SER A 202 18.21 6.79 -5.38
CA SER A 202 18.76 6.66 -4.03
C SER A 202 18.07 7.61 -3.04
N ALA A 203 18.18 7.36 -1.74
CA ALA A 203 17.56 8.17 -0.69
C ALA A 203 18.07 9.63 -0.70
N ASP A 204 19.33 9.87 -1.05
CA ASP A 204 19.91 11.20 -1.25
C ASP A 204 19.54 11.86 -2.59
N ARG A 205 18.79 11.15 -3.45
CA ARG A 205 18.33 11.54 -4.80
C ARG A 205 19.46 11.82 -5.80
N LYS A 206 20.72 11.57 -5.46
CA LYS A 206 21.86 11.88 -6.33
C LYS A 206 22.06 10.83 -7.42
N ARG A 207 21.71 9.57 -7.13
CA ARG A 207 21.95 8.46 -8.06
C ARG A 207 20.62 7.93 -8.61
N GLN A 208 20.59 7.69 -9.91
CA GLN A 208 19.53 6.94 -10.55
C GLN A 208 19.82 5.44 -10.40
N ILE A 209 18.81 4.68 -10.01
CA ILE A 209 18.85 3.23 -9.95
C ILE A 209 18.18 2.72 -11.22
N SER A 210 18.89 1.90 -11.99
CA SER A 210 18.45 1.46 -13.33
C SER A 210 17.20 0.59 -13.29
N ASN A 211 17.14 -0.32 -12.32
CA ASN A 211 16.06 -1.30 -12.21
C ASN A 211 15.89 -1.83 -10.78
N ILE A 212 14.77 -2.48 -10.55
CA ILE A 212 14.54 -3.37 -9.41
C ILE A 212 14.11 -4.71 -9.95
N SER A 213 14.82 -5.77 -9.55
CA SER A 213 14.50 -7.17 -9.84
C SER A 213 13.96 -7.84 -8.59
N THR A 214 12.99 -8.72 -8.74
CA THR A 214 12.43 -9.49 -7.61
C THR A 214 11.89 -10.82 -8.03
N ALA A 215 11.90 -11.77 -7.09
CA ALA A 215 11.28 -13.09 -7.26
C ALA A 215 10.66 -13.54 -5.95
N ASP A 216 9.66 -14.41 -6.03
CA ASP A 216 9.12 -15.13 -4.88
C ASP A 216 8.75 -16.57 -5.24
N VAL A 217 8.76 -17.41 -4.21
CA VAL A 217 8.24 -18.77 -4.21
C VAL A 217 7.26 -18.90 -3.07
N LYS A 218 6.04 -19.34 -3.38
CA LYS A 218 5.02 -19.67 -2.39
C LYS A 218 4.67 -21.15 -2.48
N TYR A 219 4.66 -21.82 -1.33
CA TYR A 219 4.15 -23.16 -1.18
C TYR A 219 2.93 -23.15 -0.27
N GLN A 220 1.80 -23.67 -0.75
CA GLN A 220 0.51 -23.64 -0.07
C GLN A 220 0.05 -25.06 0.22
N LEU A 221 0.03 -25.44 1.49
CA LEU A 221 -0.66 -26.63 1.99
C LEU A 221 -2.06 -26.25 2.49
N GLN A 222 -2.84 -27.26 2.92
CA GLN A 222 -4.21 -27.02 3.40
C GLN A 222 -4.28 -25.92 4.47
N ASP A 223 -3.55 -26.08 5.57
CA ASP A 223 -3.55 -25.18 6.72
C ASP A 223 -2.33 -24.26 6.78
N TYR A 224 -1.28 -24.51 6.00
CA TYR A 224 -0.01 -23.82 6.08
C TYR A 224 0.36 -23.17 4.74
N SER A 225 1.01 -22.02 4.81
CA SER A 225 1.71 -21.48 3.66
C SER A 225 3.06 -20.91 4.05
N ALA A 226 4.02 -21.07 3.15
CA ALA A 226 5.33 -20.47 3.23
C ALA A 226 5.57 -19.63 1.98
N LEU A 227 6.02 -18.39 2.16
CA LEU A 227 6.41 -17.49 1.11
C LEU A 227 7.84 -17.03 1.39
N TYR A 228 8.76 -17.35 0.50
CA TYR A 228 10.08 -16.73 0.48
C TYR A 228 10.17 -15.77 -0.69
N PHE A 229 10.75 -14.59 -0.48
CA PHE A 229 11.01 -13.65 -1.55
C PHE A 229 12.40 -13.02 -1.45
N TRP A 230 12.86 -12.62 -2.60
CA TRP A 230 14.09 -11.87 -2.81
C TRP A 230 13.81 -10.68 -3.73
N GLY A 231 14.54 -9.59 -3.54
CA GLY A 231 14.54 -8.46 -4.47
C GLY A 231 15.76 -7.58 -4.27
N GLU A 232 16.18 -6.93 -5.36
CA GLU A 232 17.33 -6.06 -5.39
C GLU A 232 17.07 -4.83 -6.26
N SER A 233 17.27 -3.66 -5.70
CA SER A 233 17.49 -2.44 -6.48
C SER A 233 18.98 -2.40 -6.84
N HIS A 234 19.27 -2.28 -8.12
CA HIS A 234 20.61 -2.43 -8.71
C HIS A 234 21.66 -1.60 -7.96
N ASP A 235 22.68 -2.30 -7.42
CA ASP A 235 23.80 -1.76 -6.64
C ASP A 235 23.42 -0.91 -5.41
N TYR A 236 22.14 -0.95 -4.99
CA TYR A 236 21.66 -0.06 -3.93
C TYR A 236 21.21 -0.82 -2.68
N MET A 237 20.24 -1.70 -2.80
CA MET A 237 19.69 -2.44 -1.66
C MET A 237 19.13 -3.79 -2.08
N ARG A 238 19.45 -4.83 -1.31
CA ARG A 238 18.84 -6.15 -1.42
C ARG A 238 17.89 -6.38 -0.26
N ARG A 239 16.76 -7.00 -0.52
CA ARG A 239 15.79 -7.44 0.48
C ARG A 239 15.47 -8.90 0.31
N GLN A 240 15.38 -9.61 1.43
CA GLN A 240 14.86 -10.97 1.51
C GLN A 240 13.77 -11.03 2.58
N GLY A 241 12.81 -11.92 2.40
CA GLY A 241 11.75 -12.12 3.38
C GLY A 241 11.24 -13.54 3.39
N LEU A 242 10.87 -14.00 4.57
CA LEU A 242 10.18 -15.26 4.80
C LEU A 242 8.88 -14.95 5.56
N GLU A 243 7.76 -15.38 5.00
CA GLU A 243 6.44 -15.26 5.62
C GLU A 243 5.86 -16.67 5.79
N LEU A 244 5.54 -17.03 7.02
CA LEU A 244 4.89 -18.31 7.37
C LEU A 244 3.50 -18.01 7.89
N GLU A 245 2.50 -18.74 7.41
CA GLU A 245 1.12 -18.59 7.84
C GLU A 245 0.53 -19.96 8.20
N TRP A 246 -0.21 -20.00 9.30
CA TRP A 246 -1.00 -21.14 9.73
C TRP A 246 -2.46 -20.71 9.92
N LYS A 247 -3.37 -21.43 9.26
CA LYS A 247 -4.83 -21.26 9.28
C LYS A 247 -5.49 -22.62 9.52
N PRO A 248 -5.68 -23.04 10.77
CA PRO A 248 -6.28 -24.34 11.03
C PRO A 248 -7.72 -24.43 10.51
N SER A 249 -7.99 -25.48 9.72
CA SER A 249 -9.30 -25.75 9.12
C SER A 249 -10.30 -26.33 10.11
N THR A 250 -9.83 -26.83 11.27
CA THR A 250 -10.61 -27.65 12.22
C THR A 250 -11.36 -26.84 13.29
N MET A 251 -11.23 -25.53 13.34
CA MET A 251 -11.92 -24.68 14.32
C MET A 251 -13.31 -24.29 13.81
N ALA A 252 -14.30 -25.16 13.95
CA ALA A 252 -15.69 -24.87 13.60
C ALA A 252 -16.20 -23.60 14.31
N GLY A 253 -16.63 -22.61 13.53
CA GLY A 253 -17.19 -21.33 14.01
C GLY A 253 -16.16 -20.26 14.38
N ASN A 254 -14.90 -20.60 14.63
CA ASN A 254 -13.82 -19.67 14.95
C ASN A 254 -12.76 -19.66 13.84
N LYS A 255 -12.34 -18.48 13.40
CA LYS A 255 -11.30 -18.33 12.41
C LYS A 255 -10.01 -17.87 13.09
N LEU A 256 -9.00 -18.73 13.11
CA LEU A 256 -7.65 -18.40 13.60
C LEU A 256 -6.69 -18.29 12.41
N ARG A 257 -5.81 -17.30 12.48
CA ARG A 257 -4.66 -17.14 11.58
C ARG A 257 -3.45 -16.72 12.41
N VAL A 258 -2.37 -17.44 12.29
CA VAL A 258 -1.08 -17.05 12.88
C VAL A 258 -0.10 -16.79 11.74
N THR A 259 0.59 -15.66 11.79
CA THR A 259 1.58 -15.26 10.76
C THR A 259 2.89 -14.91 11.44
N SER A 260 3.98 -15.45 10.95
CA SER A 260 5.35 -15.12 11.36
C SER A 260 6.12 -14.54 10.18
N LEU A 261 6.84 -13.45 10.39
CA LEU A 261 7.59 -12.74 9.37
C LEU A 261 9.05 -12.57 9.78
N PHE A 262 9.92 -12.69 8.80
CA PHE A 262 11.31 -12.30 8.90
C PHE A 262 11.71 -11.53 7.65
N TYR A 263 12.29 -10.34 7.82
CA TYR A 263 12.81 -9.53 6.73
C TYR A 263 14.24 -9.11 6.99
N LEU A 264 15.06 -9.17 5.94
CA LEU A 264 16.44 -8.73 5.91
C LEU A 264 16.62 -7.69 4.81
N ASN A 265 17.17 -6.52 5.15
CA ASN A 265 17.74 -5.58 4.20
C ASN A 265 19.25 -5.62 4.27
N GLN A 266 19.89 -5.58 3.11
CA GLN A 266 21.32 -5.47 2.94
C GLN A 266 21.61 -4.26 2.05
N GLY A 267 22.39 -3.31 2.55
CA GLY A 267 22.91 -2.19 1.77
C GLY A 267 24.03 -2.65 0.86
N LEU A 268 23.94 -2.32 -0.41
CA LEU A 268 24.99 -2.56 -1.42
C LEU A 268 25.87 -1.30 -1.58
N ASP A 269 26.74 -1.27 -2.56
CA ASP A 269 27.77 -0.23 -2.72
C ASP A 269 27.19 1.19 -2.71
N ASN A 270 26.20 1.44 -3.55
CA ASN A 270 25.55 2.76 -3.63
C ASN A 270 24.83 3.18 -2.33
N TRP A 271 24.38 2.21 -1.51
CA TRP A 271 23.85 2.49 -0.18
C TRP A 271 24.96 2.79 0.82
N THR A 272 26.01 1.98 0.83
CA THR A 272 27.11 2.11 1.83
C THR A 272 27.91 3.38 1.65
N GLU A 273 28.05 3.90 0.43
CA GLU A 273 28.75 5.15 0.09
C GLU A 273 27.93 6.42 0.42
N MET A 274 26.62 6.33 0.61
CA MET A 274 25.84 7.51 1.03
C MET A 274 26.26 8.00 2.44
N SER A 275 26.09 9.30 2.68
CA SER A 275 26.28 9.84 4.04
C SER A 275 25.23 9.25 5.01
N THR A 276 25.60 9.12 6.28
CA THR A 276 24.73 8.60 7.35
C THR A 276 23.43 9.39 7.50
N SER A 277 23.42 10.67 7.15
CA SER A 277 22.21 11.52 7.19
C SER A 277 21.11 11.11 6.22
N HIS A 278 21.44 10.32 5.19
CA HIS A 278 20.48 9.82 4.19
C HIS A 278 20.22 8.32 4.32
N LYS A 279 21.04 7.61 5.10
CA LYS A 279 20.83 6.19 5.39
C LYS A 279 19.89 6.00 6.57
N THR A 280 19.19 4.89 6.59
CA THR A 280 18.36 4.47 7.72
C THR A 280 18.98 3.32 8.50
N PHE A 281 20.00 2.65 7.95
CA PHE A 281 20.85 1.64 8.62
C PHE A 281 22.22 1.59 7.95
N ASN A 282 23.20 1.00 8.60
CA ASN A 282 24.58 0.92 8.04
C ASN A 282 24.64 -0.09 6.89
N LYS A 283 24.75 -1.36 7.19
CA LYS A 283 24.94 -2.45 6.21
C LYS A 283 23.78 -3.43 6.17
N ASN A 284 23.27 -3.84 7.32
CA ASN A 284 22.18 -4.80 7.43
C ASN A 284 21.12 -4.28 8.40
N ALA A 285 19.85 -4.58 8.09
CA ALA A 285 18.72 -4.37 8.99
C ALA A 285 17.81 -5.60 8.96
N TYR A 286 17.30 -5.97 10.13
CA TYR A 286 16.44 -7.13 10.35
C TYR A 286 15.13 -6.69 11.00
N HIS A 287 14.06 -7.33 10.61
CA HIS A 287 12.75 -7.15 11.22
C HIS A 287 12.07 -8.50 11.41
N TYR A 288 11.64 -8.78 12.62
CA TYR A 288 10.92 -9.98 13.02
C TYR A 288 9.53 -9.57 13.48
N ALA A 289 8.49 -10.31 13.08
CA ALA A 289 7.15 -10.06 13.56
C ALA A 289 6.34 -11.35 13.67
N LEU A 290 5.45 -11.38 14.67
CA LEU A 290 4.49 -12.46 14.90
C LEU A 290 3.12 -11.84 15.10
N MET A 291 2.10 -12.45 14.52
CA MET A 291 0.73 -11.99 14.62
C MET A 291 -0.22 -13.17 14.78
N ALA A 292 -1.20 -13.03 15.66
CA ALA A 292 -2.36 -13.87 15.74
C ALA A 292 -3.62 -13.05 15.45
N GLN A 293 -4.46 -13.54 14.57
CA GLN A 293 -5.79 -13.01 14.31
C GLN A 293 -6.81 -14.09 14.60
N TRP A 294 -7.87 -13.77 15.34
CA TRP A 294 -8.98 -14.70 15.51
C TRP A 294 -10.32 -13.96 15.48
N GLN A 295 -11.32 -14.68 15.04
CA GLN A 295 -12.69 -14.23 15.03
C GLN A 295 -13.54 -15.27 15.75
N ALA A 296 -14.29 -14.84 16.75
CA ALA A 296 -15.26 -15.64 17.50
C ALA A 296 -16.54 -14.83 17.62
N ASP A 297 -17.67 -15.38 17.15
CA ASP A 297 -18.96 -14.70 17.09
C ASP A 297 -18.85 -13.30 16.44
N ARG A 298 -19.13 -12.27 17.23
CA ARG A 298 -19.07 -10.85 16.81
C ARG A 298 -17.70 -10.21 17.04
N TRP A 299 -16.79 -10.89 17.75
CA TRP A 299 -15.48 -10.36 18.07
C TRP A 299 -14.42 -10.76 17.07
N LYS A 300 -13.60 -9.79 16.71
CA LYS A 300 -12.37 -9.97 15.95
C LYS A 300 -11.23 -9.42 16.77
N HIS A 301 -10.15 -10.17 16.85
CA HIS A 301 -8.93 -9.70 17.49
C HIS A 301 -7.73 -9.93 16.58
N LYS A 302 -6.87 -8.95 16.57
CA LYS A 302 -5.53 -9.06 15.99
C LYS A 302 -4.53 -8.61 17.05
N VAL A 303 -3.60 -9.49 17.39
CA VAL A 303 -2.48 -9.19 18.29
C VAL A 303 -1.20 -9.39 17.52
N GLY A 304 -0.31 -8.42 17.57
CA GLY A 304 0.99 -8.46 16.89
C GLY A 304 2.13 -8.08 17.83
N ALA A 305 3.29 -8.63 17.57
CA ALA A 305 4.53 -8.23 18.22
C ALA A 305 5.65 -8.17 17.18
N SER A 306 6.58 -7.22 17.30
CA SER A 306 7.73 -7.16 16.42
C SER A 306 9.00 -6.71 17.14
N TYR A 307 10.13 -6.99 16.48
CA TYR A 307 11.45 -6.55 16.93
C TYR A 307 12.32 -6.19 15.73
N THR A 308 12.99 -5.03 15.81
CA THR A 308 13.81 -4.51 14.72
C THR A 308 15.26 -4.33 15.15
N VAL A 309 16.20 -4.74 14.30
CA VAL A 309 17.63 -4.46 14.44
C VAL A 309 18.11 -3.73 13.20
N ALA A 310 18.42 -2.46 13.32
CA ALA A 310 18.83 -1.59 12.21
C ALA A 310 19.85 -0.56 12.71
N LYS A 311 21.10 -1.02 12.96
CA LYS A 311 22.16 -0.12 13.50
C LYS A 311 22.46 0.99 12.48
N LEU A 312 22.55 2.21 12.97
CA LEU A 312 23.04 3.39 12.25
C LEU A 312 24.05 4.13 13.13
N ASP A 313 25.21 4.45 12.56
CA ASP A 313 26.19 5.30 13.22
C ASP A 313 25.68 6.76 13.23
N ASP A 314 25.85 7.46 14.34
CA ASP A 314 25.44 8.85 14.51
C ASP A 314 23.92 9.11 14.23
N GLY A 315 23.05 8.19 14.69
CA GLY A 315 21.61 8.34 14.57
C GLY A 315 20.82 7.19 15.19
N LEU A 316 19.50 7.31 15.21
CA LEU A 316 18.58 6.22 15.49
C LEU A 316 18.24 5.52 14.18
N GLY A 317 18.81 4.31 14.01
CA GLY A 317 18.56 3.51 12.82
C GLY A 317 17.12 2.99 12.75
N ARG A 318 16.68 2.64 11.55
CA ARG A 318 15.38 2.01 11.31
C ARG A 318 15.44 1.05 10.12
N PHE A 319 14.56 0.08 10.11
CA PHE A 319 14.35 -0.79 8.96
C PHE A 319 13.75 0.04 7.81
N GLU A 320 14.36 -0.03 6.63
CA GLU A 320 13.86 0.64 5.44
C GLU A 320 12.92 -0.28 4.68
N TRP A 321 11.70 0.14 4.43
CA TRP A 321 10.73 -0.66 3.70
C TRP A 321 10.57 -0.26 2.22
N HIS A 322 11.27 0.78 1.78
CA HIS A 322 11.44 1.13 0.38
C HIS A 322 12.71 0.48 -0.20
N LEU A 323 12.64 -0.07 -1.40
CA LEU A 323 13.81 -0.59 -2.12
C LEU A 323 14.56 0.50 -2.88
N ALA A 324 13.90 1.62 -3.14
CA ALA A 324 14.45 2.87 -3.66
C ALA A 324 13.61 4.01 -3.06
N LYS A 325 14.09 5.25 -3.08
CA LYS A 325 13.39 6.41 -2.51
C LYS A 325 11.93 6.51 -2.98
N ASN A 326 11.71 6.25 -4.25
CA ASN A 326 10.42 6.31 -4.92
C ASN A 326 9.95 4.91 -5.36
N SER A 327 9.92 3.96 -4.45
CA SER A 327 9.34 2.62 -4.65
C SER A 327 8.55 2.20 -3.42
N ARG A 328 7.86 1.08 -3.50
CA ARG A 328 7.22 0.45 -2.36
C ARG A 328 7.69 -0.98 -2.23
N GLY A 329 8.17 -1.35 -1.05
CA GLY A 329 8.58 -2.71 -0.77
C GLY A 329 7.51 -3.51 -0.05
N THR A 330 7.54 -4.82 -0.19
CA THR A 330 6.78 -5.74 0.65
C THR A 330 7.28 -5.63 2.07
N PHE A 331 6.41 -5.24 2.98
CA PHE A 331 6.69 -5.07 4.40
C PHE A 331 5.40 -5.08 5.21
N ASN A 332 5.45 -5.64 6.41
CA ASN A 332 4.37 -5.59 7.38
C ASN A 332 4.97 -5.53 8.78
N SER A 333 4.74 -4.43 9.49
CA SER A 333 5.17 -4.26 10.89
C SER A 333 4.24 -4.94 11.90
N MET A 334 3.13 -5.50 11.44
CA MET A 334 2.01 -6.03 12.25
C MET A 334 1.22 -4.98 13.02
N ALA A 335 1.64 -3.72 13.01
CA ALA A 335 0.86 -2.60 13.50
C ALA A 335 -0.12 -2.13 12.42
N ASP A 336 -1.39 -1.98 12.74
CA ASP A 336 -2.38 -1.31 11.87
C ASP A 336 -2.28 0.21 12.08
N SER A 337 -1.06 0.73 12.04
CA SER A 337 -0.71 2.09 12.38
C SER A 337 -1.03 3.09 11.27
N TRP A 338 -1.33 4.31 11.67
CA TRP A 338 -1.58 5.43 10.75
C TRP A 338 -0.45 6.47 10.76
N GLY A 339 0.38 6.46 11.80
CA GLY A 339 1.44 7.44 11.97
C GLY A 339 2.84 6.89 12.23
N ASN A 340 2.96 5.65 12.72
CA ASN A 340 4.23 5.08 13.13
C ASN A 340 4.47 3.70 12.51
N ASP A 341 5.64 3.47 11.93
CA ASP A 341 5.98 2.17 11.32
C ASP A 341 6.55 1.15 12.33
N TYR A 342 6.94 1.58 13.54
CA TYR A 342 7.53 0.74 14.60
C TYR A 342 8.71 -0.12 14.13
N VAL A 343 9.66 0.52 13.48
CA VAL A 343 10.81 -0.12 12.83
C VAL A 343 12.16 0.44 13.29
N GLY A 344 12.20 1.13 14.43
CA GLY A 344 13.41 1.70 15.01
C GLY A 344 14.42 0.65 15.48
N HIS A 345 15.70 1.02 15.55
CA HIS A 345 16.74 0.12 16.03
C HIS A 345 16.50 -0.31 17.47
N LYS A 346 16.50 -1.62 17.73
CA LYS A 346 16.15 -2.28 19.01
C LYS A 346 14.71 -2.00 19.48
N GLU A 347 13.86 -1.48 18.61
CA GLU A 347 12.45 -1.31 18.93
C GLU A 347 11.75 -2.65 19.05
N LYS A 348 11.08 -2.83 20.16
CA LYS A 348 10.08 -3.86 20.41
C LYS A 348 8.72 -3.21 20.25
N MET A 349 7.78 -3.88 19.64
CA MET A 349 6.42 -3.36 19.46
C MET A 349 5.41 -4.42 19.85
N ILE A 350 4.32 -3.98 20.48
CA ILE A 350 3.08 -4.74 20.64
C ILE A 350 1.94 -3.98 20.00
N ALA A 351 1.07 -4.69 19.32
CA ALA A 351 -0.13 -4.18 18.68
C ALA A 351 -1.34 -4.99 19.10
N TRP A 352 -2.47 -4.31 19.31
CA TRP A 352 -3.76 -4.94 19.55
C TRP A 352 -4.86 -4.19 18.80
N THR A 353 -5.57 -4.91 17.95
CA THR A 353 -6.70 -4.38 17.18
C THR A 353 -7.93 -5.23 17.46
N PRO A 354 -8.72 -4.90 18.51
CA PRO A 354 -10.05 -5.47 18.74
C PRO A 354 -11.07 -4.84 17.78
N GLY A 355 -12.00 -5.66 17.30
CA GLY A 355 -13.16 -5.23 16.53
C GLY A 355 -14.41 -5.95 17.02
N TYR A 356 -15.55 -5.28 17.02
CA TYR A 356 -16.84 -5.83 17.39
C TYR A 356 -17.87 -5.53 16.31
N ALA A 357 -18.50 -6.57 15.78
CA ALA A 357 -19.60 -6.45 14.82
C ALA A 357 -20.89 -6.11 15.58
N VAL A 358 -21.26 -4.83 15.62
CA VAL A 358 -22.52 -4.35 16.24
C VAL A 358 -23.71 -4.93 15.48
N THR A 359 -23.63 -4.90 14.14
CA THR A 359 -24.52 -5.56 13.19
C THR A 359 -23.68 -6.28 12.14
N PRO A 360 -24.27 -7.08 11.24
CA PRO A 360 -23.52 -7.63 10.09
C PRO A 360 -22.86 -6.57 9.22
N GLU A 361 -23.37 -5.34 9.22
CA GLU A 361 -22.88 -4.23 8.39
C GLU A 361 -21.96 -3.25 9.14
N ILE A 362 -22.11 -3.16 10.47
CA ILE A 362 -21.42 -2.15 11.29
C ILE A 362 -20.44 -2.82 12.23
N GLU A 363 -19.18 -2.47 12.09
CA GLU A 363 -18.09 -2.85 12.98
C GLU A 363 -17.51 -1.61 13.67
N VAL A 364 -17.25 -1.72 14.97
CA VAL A 364 -16.52 -0.72 15.75
C VAL A 364 -15.29 -1.36 16.37
N GLY A 365 -14.25 -0.59 16.61
CA GLY A 365 -13.03 -1.14 17.21
C GLY A 365 -12.00 -0.10 17.55
N ALA A 366 -10.84 -0.58 17.95
CA ALA A 366 -9.68 0.24 18.27
C ALA A 366 -8.42 -0.36 17.65
N VAL A 367 -7.42 0.49 17.44
CA VAL A 367 -6.03 0.11 17.11
C VAL A 367 -5.15 0.69 18.18
N THR A 368 -4.45 -0.15 18.92
CA THR A 368 -3.51 0.29 19.95
C THR A 368 -2.15 -0.33 19.68
N ASN A 369 -1.14 0.52 19.55
CA ASN A 369 0.25 0.14 19.31
C ASN A 369 1.16 0.83 20.32
N TYR A 370 2.16 0.10 20.82
CA TYR A 370 3.20 0.63 21.69
C TYR A 370 4.57 0.09 21.30
N GLY A 371 5.53 0.98 21.08
CA GLY A 371 6.91 0.67 20.72
C GLY A 371 7.88 1.20 21.74
N TRP A 372 8.82 0.36 22.20
CA TRP A 372 9.82 0.70 23.21
C TRP A 372 11.15 0.01 22.95
N GLY A 373 12.17 0.36 23.73
CA GLY A 373 13.49 -0.29 23.69
C GLY A 373 14.51 0.44 22.81
N MET A 374 14.09 1.44 22.06
CA MET A 374 15.01 2.32 21.33
C MET A 374 15.85 3.13 22.31
N LYS A 375 17.10 3.43 21.94
CA LYS A 375 17.99 4.32 22.70
C LYS A 375 18.76 5.22 21.75
N TYR A 376 18.90 6.49 22.12
CA TYR A 376 19.74 7.46 21.44
C TYR A 376 20.57 8.23 22.48
N LYS A 377 21.91 8.22 22.36
CA LYS A 377 22.83 8.81 23.32
C LYS A 377 22.56 8.41 24.79
N GLY A 378 22.16 7.16 25.02
CA GLY A 378 21.79 6.65 26.34
C GLY A 378 20.34 6.91 26.77
N VAL A 379 19.64 7.84 26.13
CA VAL A 379 18.24 8.18 26.43
C VAL A 379 17.32 7.12 25.85
N SER A 380 16.39 6.60 26.66
CA SER A 380 15.34 5.68 26.24
C SER A 380 14.24 6.42 25.48
N ILE A 381 13.74 5.81 24.41
CA ILE A 381 12.73 6.39 23.53
C ILE A 381 11.62 5.37 23.36
N ASP A 382 10.38 5.85 23.46
CA ASP A 382 9.17 5.09 23.14
C ASP A 382 8.23 5.90 22.24
N ARG A 383 7.23 5.23 21.72
CA ARG A 383 6.13 5.82 20.95
C ARG A 383 4.90 4.95 20.97
N GLY A 384 3.76 5.53 20.69
CA GLY A 384 2.51 4.77 20.64
C GLY A 384 1.37 5.52 20.00
N GLU A 385 0.27 4.82 19.84
CA GLU A 385 -0.97 5.38 19.31
C GLU A 385 -2.16 4.57 19.78
N THR A 386 -3.31 5.23 19.90
CA THR A 386 -4.61 4.59 20.08
C THR A 386 -5.62 5.28 19.18
N LEU A 387 -6.16 4.53 18.23
CA LEU A 387 -7.15 5.01 17.27
C LEU A 387 -8.45 4.25 17.51
N LEU A 388 -9.57 4.93 17.49
CA LEU A 388 -10.89 4.32 17.41
C LEU A 388 -11.31 4.28 15.94
N TYR A 389 -12.07 3.26 15.56
CA TYR A 389 -12.65 3.20 14.23
C TYR A 389 -14.09 2.71 14.23
N THR A 390 -14.84 3.14 13.24
CA THR A 390 -16.11 2.55 12.84
C THR A 390 -16.08 2.26 11.35
N ARG A 391 -16.65 1.13 10.95
CA ARG A 391 -16.80 0.74 9.56
C ARG A 391 -18.25 0.36 9.30
N TRP A 392 -18.83 0.91 8.25
CA TRP A 392 -20.10 0.50 7.69
C TRP A 392 -19.90 -0.07 6.30
N ALA A 393 -20.39 -1.28 6.07
CA ALA A 393 -20.30 -1.98 4.81
C ALA A 393 -21.59 -2.80 4.60
N PRO A 394 -22.56 -2.28 3.82
CA PRO A 394 -23.81 -2.96 3.53
C PRO A 394 -23.56 -4.35 2.91
N VAL A 395 -24.29 -5.35 3.40
CA VAL A 395 -24.12 -6.75 2.96
C VAL A 395 -24.94 -7.08 1.73
N ASP A 396 -26.01 -6.31 1.47
CA ASP A 396 -26.93 -6.52 0.35
C ASP A 396 -27.42 -5.23 -0.28
N GLY A 397 -28.37 -5.33 -1.24
CA GLY A 397 -28.98 -4.21 -1.92
C GLY A 397 -28.05 -3.48 -2.89
N LYS A 398 -28.45 -2.29 -3.33
CA LYS A 398 -27.71 -1.46 -4.30
C LYS A 398 -26.37 -0.95 -3.77
N LEU A 399 -26.20 -0.92 -2.46
CA LEU A 399 -25.00 -0.41 -1.79
C LEU A 399 -24.06 -1.52 -1.29
N LYS A 400 -24.26 -2.78 -1.63
CA LYS A 400 -23.44 -3.92 -1.18
C LYS A 400 -21.93 -3.80 -1.43
N ASN A 401 -21.51 -2.93 -2.34
CA ASN A 401 -20.11 -2.69 -2.67
C ASN A 401 -19.57 -1.38 -2.05
N LEU A 402 -20.37 -0.70 -1.22
CA LEU A 402 -19.98 0.48 -0.46
C LEU A 402 -19.24 0.06 0.82
N SER A 403 -18.20 0.78 1.15
CA SER A 403 -17.56 0.71 2.47
C SER A 403 -17.23 2.12 2.95
N VAL A 404 -17.65 2.46 4.15
CA VAL A 404 -17.33 3.74 4.80
C VAL A 404 -16.58 3.43 6.07
N GLN A 405 -15.39 3.99 6.23
CA GLN A 405 -14.58 3.84 7.44
C GLN A 405 -14.18 5.22 7.95
N LEU A 406 -14.51 5.47 9.20
CA LEU A 406 -14.04 6.63 9.96
C LEU A 406 -13.13 6.14 11.08
N SER A 407 -11.99 6.79 11.25
CA SER A 407 -11.08 6.47 12.35
C SER A 407 -10.30 7.69 12.79
N GLY A 408 -9.84 7.69 14.04
CA GLY A 408 -9.03 8.76 14.59
C GLY A 408 -8.67 8.54 16.04
N GLY A 409 -7.71 9.32 16.50
CA GLY A 409 -7.26 9.28 17.88
C GLY A 409 -5.87 9.88 18.08
N PRO A 410 -5.37 9.84 19.33
CA PRO A 410 -4.07 10.35 19.70
C PRO A 410 -2.93 9.39 19.33
N SER A 411 -1.78 9.98 19.01
CA SER A 411 -0.51 9.27 18.95
C SER A 411 0.62 10.14 19.48
N TRP A 412 1.70 9.52 19.91
CA TRP A 412 2.93 10.23 20.26
C TRP A 412 4.13 9.56 19.62
N ASN A 413 5.10 10.37 19.29
CA ASN A 413 6.38 9.98 18.74
C ASN A 413 7.45 10.91 19.33
N PHE A 414 8.69 10.71 18.98
CA PHE A 414 9.79 11.62 19.31
C PHE A 414 10.05 12.56 18.12
N GLN A 415 10.38 13.80 18.41
CA GLN A 415 10.85 14.75 17.41
C GLN A 415 12.22 14.32 16.90
N SER A 416 12.45 14.41 15.61
CA SER A 416 13.73 14.02 15.01
C SER A 416 14.11 14.88 13.82
N LYS A 417 15.43 15.05 13.61
CA LYS A 417 15.97 15.67 12.41
C LYS A 417 17.04 14.76 11.81
N ARG A 418 16.84 14.33 10.56
CA ARG A 418 17.77 13.44 9.83
C ARG A 418 18.16 12.19 10.63
N ASN A 419 17.20 11.45 11.12
CA ASN A 419 17.38 10.25 11.96
C ASN A 419 17.99 10.50 13.35
N LYS A 420 18.14 11.75 13.79
CA LYS A 420 18.62 12.10 15.14
C LYS A 420 17.46 12.57 15.99
N PRO A 421 17.06 11.85 17.03
CA PRO A 421 16.10 12.34 18.01
C PRO A 421 16.59 13.67 18.62
N ILE A 422 15.67 14.60 18.80
CA ILE A 422 15.92 15.86 19.47
C ILE A 422 15.75 15.63 20.96
N LEU A 423 16.80 15.93 21.73
CA LEU A 423 16.77 15.83 23.19
C LEU A 423 16.45 17.19 23.80
N ASN A 424 15.93 17.17 25.04
CA ASN A 424 15.75 18.37 25.84
C ASN A 424 17.12 18.98 26.22
N GLU A 425 17.12 20.14 26.88
CA GLU A 425 18.32 20.85 27.27
C GLU A 425 19.24 20.01 28.18
N SER A 426 18.67 19.25 29.11
CA SER A 426 19.39 18.35 30.02
C SER A 426 19.93 17.09 29.34
N GLN A 427 19.57 16.83 28.08
CA GLN A 427 19.92 15.64 27.30
C GLN A 427 19.51 14.29 27.92
N ASP A 428 18.50 14.28 28.79
CA ASP A 428 18.02 13.11 29.52
C ASP A 428 16.68 12.57 28.98
N LYS A 429 15.98 13.33 28.12
CA LYS A 429 14.71 12.96 27.51
C LYS A 429 14.64 13.36 26.06
N ALA A 430 13.98 12.54 25.22
CA ALA A 430 13.61 12.93 23.86
C ALA A 430 12.39 13.87 23.89
N LEU A 431 12.42 14.91 23.06
CA LEU A 431 11.24 15.77 22.87
C LEU A 431 10.14 14.99 22.16
N LEU A 432 8.93 15.09 22.67
CA LEU A 432 7.78 14.39 22.14
C LEU A 432 7.09 15.21 21.04
N ALA A 433 6.65 14.52 20.00
CA ALA A 433 5.68 14.99 19.03
C ALA A 433 4.32 14.35 19.37
N GLN A 434 3.36 15.18 19.78
CA GLN A 434 1.98 14.73 20.04
C GLN A 434 1.13 14.98 18.81
N ASN A 435 0.37 13.96 18.44
CA ASN A 435 -0.44 13.98 17.24
C ASN A 435 -1.88 13.58 17.53
N HIS A 436 -2.81 14.15 16.77
CA HIS A 436 -4.20 13.72 16.70
C HIS A 436 -4.55 13.54 15.23
N SER A 437 -5.04 12.38 14.84
CA SER A 437 -5.39 12.08 13.46
C SER A 437 -6.87 11.78 13.32
N ILE A 438 -7.45 12.17 12.19
CA ILE A 438 -8.78 11.75 11.73
C ILE A 438 -8.65 11.36 10.27
N GLU A 439 -9.20 10.21 9.91
CA GLU A 439 -9.28 9.77 8.51
C GLU A 439 -10.68 9.23 8.22
N LEU A 440 -11.27 9.69 7.12
CA LEU A 440 -12.48 9.13 6.53
C LEU A 440 -12.10 8.53 5.17
N GLN A 441 -12.51 7.29 4.95
CA GLN A 441 -12.40 6.63 3.66
C GLN A 441 -13.76 6.08 3.24
N ILE A 442 -14.15 6.38 2.00
CA ILE A 442 -15.37 5.85 1.38
C ILE A 442 -14.96 5.18 0.09
N ASP A 443 -15.23 3.89 -0.03
CA ASP A 443 -14.99 3.08 -1.22
C ASP A 443 -16.31 2.62 -1.82
N TYR A 444 -16.45 2.73 -3.14
CA TYR A 444 -17.58 2.16 -3.87
C TYR A 444 -17.10 1.60 -5.20
N LYS A 445 -17.49 0.36 -5.52
CA LYS A 445 -17.13 -0.33 -6.76
C LYS A 445 -18.37 -0.87 -7.44
N PHE A 446 -18.40 -0.73 -8.76
CA PHE A 446 -19.42 -1.36 -9.58
C PHE A 446 -18.85 -1.81 -10.92
N LYS A 447 -19.40 -2.89 -11.45
CA LYS A 447 -19.11 -3.40 -12.77
C LYS A 447 -19.99 -2.67 -13.77
N ILE A 448 -19.40 -2.18 -14.88
CA ILE A 448 -20.14 -1.53 -15.97
C ILE A 448 -20.63 -2.60 -16.94
N PHE A 449 -19.75 -3.52 -17.37
CA PHE A 449 -20.08 -4.72 -18.16
C PHE A 449 -19.08 -5.85 -17.92
#